data_c2d79013f32fd491d1304bef9a02293e
#
_entry.id   c2d79013f32fd491d1304bef9a02293e
#
_cell.length_a   1.000
_cell.length_b   1.000
_cell.length_c   1.000
_cell.angle_alpha   90.00
_cell.angle_beta   90.00
_cell.angle_gamma   90.00
#
_symmetry.space_group_name_H-M   'P 1'
#
loop_
_entity.id
_entity.type
_entity.pdbx_description
1 polymer ?
#
loop_
_entity_poly.entity_id
_entity_poly.type
_entity_poly.pdbx_seq_one_letter_code
_entity_poly.pdbx_strand_id
1 'polypeptide(L)'
;MEEKIVQIDHVGIATNDLEESSSFWKMIGLVQVLDDEVVEEQGVKVRFLSSPNQDEDSTRIELLEPTSEDTPIGKFLSKKGPGIQQLCIRVSNLELILDQLYEAGIELINRTPKKGSNGSLIAFVHPKSTGGVLVELSEY
;
A
#
# COMPACT_ATOMS: atom_id res chain seq x y z
N MET A 1 -9.23 27.21 -5.70
CA MET A 1 -9.42 26.06 -4.78
C MET A 1 -8.81 24.83 -5.40
N GLU A 2 -7.93 24.18 -4.68
CA GLU A 2 -7.40 22.91 -5.13
C GLU A 2 -8.48 21.83 -5.00
N GLU A 3 -8.63 21.05 -6.04
CA GLU A 3 -9.53 19.92 -6.03
C GLU A 3 -8.96 18.82 -5.12
N LYS A 4 -9.75 18.35 -4.16
CA LYS A 4 -9.34 17.23 -3.30
C LYS A 4 -9.33 15.94 -4.10
N ILE A 5 -8.18 15.30 -4.14
CA ILE A 5 -8.08 13.94 -4.69
C ILE A 5 -8.18 12.96 -3.53
N VAL A 6 -9.16 12.09 -3.59
CA VAL A 6 -9.28 10.95 -2.67
C VAL A 6 -9.73 9.76 -3.50
N GLN A 7 -8.88 8.75 -3.60
CA GLN A 7 -9.22 7.55 -4.39
C GLN A 7 -8.52 6.32 -3.83
N ILE A 8 -9.10 5.15 -4.09
CA ILE A 8 -8.46 3.89 -3.74
C ILE A 8 -7.29 3.69 -4.71
N ASP A 9 -6.07 3.74 -4.19
CA ASP A 9 -4.87 3.59 -5.01
C ASP A 9 -4.57 2.12 -5.29
N HIS A 10 -4.53 1.31 -4.26
CA HIS A 10 -4.27 -0.13 -4.41
C HIS A 10 -4.70 -0.93 -3.18
N VAL A 11 -4.78 -2.24 -3.39
CA VAL A 11 -4.94 -3.23 -2.32
C VAL A 11 -3.59 -3.94 -2.17
N GLY A 12 -3.01 -3.91 -0.99
CA GLY A 12 -1.72 -4.55 -0.68
C GLY A 12 -1.91 -5.96 -0.19
N ILE A 13 -1.26 -6.92 -0.86
CA ILE A 13 -1.37 -8.35 -0.58
C ILE A 13 0.01 -8.90 -0.25
N ALA A 14 0.16 -9.41 0.97
CA ALA A 14 1.41 -10.03 1.42
C ALA A 14 1.59 -11.42 0.81
N THR A 15 2.78 -11.69 0.32
CA THR A 15 3.14 -12.98 -0.29
C THR A 15 4.56 -13.40 0.09
N ASN A 16 4.79 -14.69 0.06
CA ASN A 16 6.14 -15.26 0.21
C ASN A 16 6.92 -15.23 -1.12
N ASP A 17 6.26 -15.09 -2.26
CA ASP A 17 6.88 -15.18 -3.57
C ASP A 17 6.07 -14.39 -4.61
N LEU A 18 6.66 -13.33 -5.16
CA LEU A 18 6.01 -12.48 -6.16
C LEU A 18 5.62 -13.23 -7.42
N GLU A 19 6.50 -14.10 -7.92
CA GLU A 19 6.25 -14.86 -9.16
C GLU A 19 5.07 -15.83 -9.00
N GLU A 20 5.08 -16.58 -7.94
CA GLU A 20 4.01 -17.53 -7.65
C GLU A 20 2.67 -16.84 -7.45
N SER A 21 2.66 -15.79 -6.63
CA SER A 21 1.44 -15.03 -6.33
C SER A 21 0.88 -14.30 -7.53
N SER A 22 1.72 -13.77 -8.41
CA SER A 22 1.25 -13.02 -9.58
C SER A 22 0.59 -13.92 -10.63
N SER A 23 0.88 -15.23 -10.64
CA SER A 23 0.35 -16.15 -11.65
C SER A 23 -1.17 -16.17 -11.71
N PHE A 24 -1.85 -16.26 -10.58
CA PHE A 24 -3.33 -16.25 -10.54
C PHE A 24 -3.90 -14.97 -11.16
N TRP A 25 -3.36 -13.82 -10.77
CA TRP A 25 -3.86 -12.52 -11.22
C TRP A 25 -3.64 -12.32 -12.72
N LYS A 26 -2.49 -12.77 -13.22
CA LYS A 26 -2.20 -12.73 -14.67
C LYS A 26 -3.12 -13.67 -15.46
N MET A 27 -3.46 -14.85 -14.91
CA MET A 27 -4.37 -15.78 -15.56
C MET A 27 -5.76 -15.21 -15.75
N ILE A 28 -6.25 -14.38 -14.85
CA ILE A 28 -7.56 -13.72 -14.99
C ILE A 28 -7.51 -12.43 -15.81
N GLY A 29 -6.33 -12.04 -16.31
CA GLY A 29 -6.19 -10.94 -17.25
C GLY A 29 -5.49 -9.69 -16.73
N LEU A 30 -5.04 -9.67 -15.46
CA LEU A 30 -4.28 -8.53 -14.96
C LEU A 30 -2.87 -8.56 -15.52
N VAL A 31 -2.26 -7.39 -15.66
CA VAL A 31 -0.91 -7.24 -16.20
C VAL A 31 -0.02 -6.48 -15.23
N GLN A 32 1.28 -6.75 -15.28
CA GLN A 32 2.24 -5.98 -14.50
C GLN A 32 2.43 -4.61 -15.17
N VAL A 33 2.33 -3.54 -14.39
CA VAL A 33 2.33 -2.16 -14.91
C VAL A 33 3.59 -1.38 -14.63
N LEU A 34 4.39 -1.81 -13.68
CA LEU A 34 5.68 -1.21 -13.32
C LEU A 34 6.69 -2.34 -13.07
N ASP A 35 7.98 -2.04 -13.20
CA ASP A 35 9.03 -2.97 -12.79
C ASP A 35 8.96 -3.21 -11.28
N ASP A 36 9.38 -4.38 -10.82
CA ASP A 36 9.49 -4.66 -9.40
C ASP A 36 10.41 -3.65 -8.73
N GLU A 37 10.05 -3.25 -7.54
CA GLU A 37 10.80 -2.25 -6.77
C GLU A 37 11.06 -2.76 -5.36
N VAL A 38 12.29 -2.54 -4.86
CA VAL A 38 12.61 -2.74 -3.44
C VAL A 38 12.47 -1.39 -2.72
N VAL A 39 11.56 -1.34 -1.75
CA VAL A 39 11.37 -0.16 -0.90
C VAL A 39 12.08 -0.45 0.43
N GLU A 40 13.33 -0.04 0.53
CA GLU A 40 14.20 -0.39 1.66
C GLU A 40 13.67 0.08 3.01
N GLU A 41 13.12 1.29 3.07
CA GLU A 41 12.54 1.83 4.31
C GLU A 41 11.39 0.99 4.84
N GLN A 42 10.66 0.30 3.94
CA GLN A 42 9.53 -0.55 4.29
C GLN A 42 9.91 -2.04 4.39
N GLY A 43 11.13 -2.39 3.98
CA GLY A 43 11.60 -3.77 4.01
C GLY A 43 10.83 -4.71 3.09
N VAL A 44 10.49 -4.24 1.88
CA VAL A 44 9.58 -4.97 1.00
C VAL A 44 9.99 -4.82 -0.46
N LYS A 45 9.75 -5.88 -1.24
CA LYS A 45 9.81 -5.88 -2.70
C LYS A 45 8.38 -5.89 -3.22
N VAL A 46 8.05 -4.96 -4.08
CA VAL A 46 6.68 -4.74 -4.55
C VAL A 46 6.52 -5.01 -6.03
N ARG A 47 5.34 -5.50 -6.41
CA ARG A 47 4.93 -5.69 -7.80
C ARG A 47 3.50 -5.21 -7.96
N PHE A 48 3.28 -4.29 -8.90
CA PHE A 48 1.96 -3.75 -9.21
C PHE A 48 1.33 -4.47 -10.39
N LEU A 49 0.06 -4.85 -10.24
CA LEU A 49 -0.76 -5.45 -11.29
C LEU A 49 -2.04 -4.62 -11.44
N SER A 50 -2.51 -4.50 -12.66
CA SER A 50 -3.78 -3.81 -12.93
C SER A 50 -4.45 -4.31 -14.20
N SER A 51 -5.62 -3.74 -14.51
CA SER A 51 -6.29 -3.95 -15.79
C SER A 51 -5.39 -3.52 -16.96
N PRO A 52 -5.37 -4.26 -18.08
CA PRO A 52 -4.58 -3.86 -19.25
C PRO A 52 -5.02 -2.54 -19.88
N ASN A 53 -6.26 -2.10 -19.62
CA ASN A 53 -6.81 -0.84 -20.13
C ASN A 53 -6.81 0.27 -19.08
N GLN A 54 -5.92 0.18 -18.10
CA GLN A 54 -5.83 1.14 -17.01
C GLN A 54 -5.38 2.53 -17.48
N ASP A 55 -5.80 3.54 -16.73
CA ASP A 55 -5.22 4.88 -16.74
C ASP A 55 -4.51 5.14 -15.39
N GLU A 56 -4.00 6.35 -15.18
CA GLU A 56 -3.29 6.73 -13.95
C GLU A 56 -4.12 6.61 -12.69
N ASP A 57 -5.45 6.65 -12.85
CA ASP A 57 -6.40 6.63 -11.73
C ASP A 57 -6.98 5.24 -11.47
N SER A 58 -6.53 4.23 -12.21
CA SER A 58 -7.01 2.86 -12.01
C SER A 58 -6.50 2.27 -10.70
N THR A 59 -7.39 1.61 -9.97
CA THR A 59 -7.02 0.86 -8.76
C THR A 59 -6.14 -0.33 -9.14
N ARG A 60 -5.08 -0.56 -8.36
CA ARG A 60 -4.12 -1.63 -8.62
C ARG A 60 -4.11 -2.65 -7.49
N ILE A 61 -3.53 -3.80 -7.77
CA ILE A 61 -3.11 -4.76 -6.75
C ILE A 61 -1.61 -4.59 -6.56
N GLU A 62 -1.17 -4.47 -5.31
CA GLU A 62 0.25 -4.45 -4.96
C GLU A 62 0.60 -5.73 -4.23
N LEU A 63 1.46 -6.56 -4.83
CA LEU A 63 2.00 -7.74 -4.17
C LEU A 63 3.24 -7.35 -3.38
N LEU A 64 3.33 -7.82 -2.15
CA LEU A 64 4.32 -7.40 -1.16
C LEU A 64 5.10 -8.62 -0.66
N GLU A 65 6.36 -8.72 -1.05
CA GLU A 65 7.26 -9.77 -0.60
C GLU A 65 8.28 -9.19 0.37
N PRO A 66 8.42 -9.72 1.60
CA PRO A 66 9.34 -9.13 2.57
C PRO A 66 10.80 -9.37 2.18
N THR A 67 11.67 -8.40 2.50
CA THR A 67 13.11 -8.56 2.31
C THR A 67 13.74 -9.36 3.44
N SER A 68 13.05 -9.46 4.59
CA SER A 68 13.46 -10.33 5.71
C SER A 68 12.26 -10.62 6.62
N GLU A 69 12.42 -11.57 7.52
CA GLU A 69 11.38 -11.96 8.49
C GLU A 69 11.08 -10.86 9.51
N ASP A 70 12.01 -9.94 9.75
CA ASP A 70 11.89 -8.89 10.75
C ASP A 70 11.14 -7.65 10.26
N THR A 71 10.75 -7.62 9.00
CA THR A 71 10.02 -6.52 8.39
C THR A 71 8.53 -6.58 8.73
N PRO A 72 7.77 -5.47 8.58
CA PRO A 72 6.32 -5.50 8.82
C PRO A 72 5.59 -6.58 8.02
N ILE A 73 5.92 -6.76 6.74
CA ILE A 73 5.31 -7.81 5.90
C ILE A 73 5.77 -9.21 6.35
N GLY A 74 7.05 -9.36 6.71
CA GLY A 74 7.56 -10.62 7.26
C GLY A 74 6.82 -11.04 8.52
N LYS A 75 6.58 -10.10 9.42
CA LYS A 75 5.81 -10.32 10.65
C LYS A 75 4.35 -10.66 10.37
N PHE A 76 3.76 -9.97 9.41
CA PHE A 76 2.39 -10.27 8.98
C PHE A 76 2.26 -11.71 8.48
N LEU A 77 3.17 -12.14 7.60
CA LEU A 77 3.19 -13.50 7.05
C LEU A 77 3.37 -14.55 8.16
N SER A 78 4.23 -14.28 9.14
CA SER A 78 4.44 -15.19 10.26
C SER A 78 3.19 -15.36 11.12
N LYS A 79 2.41 -14.32 11.29
CA LYS A 79 1.21 -14.34 12.15
C LYS A 79 -0.04 -14.81 11.43
N LYS A 80 -0.23 -14.36 10.20
CA LYS A 80 -1.50 -14.53 9.47
C LYS A 80 -1.37 -15.34 8.18
N GLY A 81 -0.15 -15.53 7.67
CA GLY A 81 0.07 -16.12 6.36
C GLY A 81 -0.22 -15.14 5.22
N PRO A 82 -0.10 -15.58 3.96
CA PRO A 82 -0.39 -14.74 2.80
C PRO A 82 -1.83 -14.22 2.79
N GLY A 83 -2.02 -13.02 2.33
CA GLY A 83 -3.35 -12.41 2.22
C GLY A 83 -3.32 -10.89 2.16
N ILE A 84 -4.49 -10.27 2.13
CA ILE A 84 -4.63 -8.81 2.12
C ILE A 84 -4.10 -8.24 3.42
N GLN A 85 -3.15 -7.31 3.31
CA GLN A 85 -2.50 -6.69 4.46
C GLN A 85 -2.94 -5.23 4.65
N GLN A 86 -3.15 -4.49 3.56
CA GLN A 86 -3.45 -3.07 3.64
C GLN A 86 -4.34 -2.59 2.50
N LEU A 87 -5.01 -1.46 2.75
CA LEU A 87 -5.73 -0.70 1.72
C LEU A 87 -5.08 0.68 1.62
N CYS A 88 -4.64 1.06 0.42
CA CYS A 88 -4.02 2.36 0.20
C CYS A 88 -4.99 3.35 -0.42
N ILE A 89 -5.10 4.51 0.19
CA ILE A 89 -5.90 5.64 -0.29
C ILE A 89 -4.95 6.75 -0.71
N ARG A 90 -5.06 7.18 -1.97
CA ARG A 90 -4.32 8.34 -2.47
C ARG A 90 -5.03 9.62 -2.06
N VAL A 91 -4.27 10.57 -1.56
CA VAL A 91 -4.77 11.89 -1.14
C VAL A 91 -3.92 13.00 -1.75
N SER A 92 -4.47 14.19 -1.89
CA SER A 92 -3.78 15.32 -2.52
C SER A 92 -2.82 16.06 -1.60
N ASN A 93 -3.01 16.00 -0.29
CA ASN A 93 -2.15 16.66 0.69
C ASN A 93 -2.03 15.82 1.95
N LEU A 94 -1.02 14.97 1.97
CA LEU A 94 -0.82 13.99 3.05
C LEU A 94 -0.56 14.67 4.40
N GLU A 95 0.29 15.68 4.44
CA GLU A 95 0.59 16.37 5.70
C GLU A 95 -0.65 16.99 6.34
N LEU A 96 -1.46 17.63 5.53
CA LEU A 96 -2.72 18.24 6.00
C LEU A 96 -3.68 17.17 6.54
N ILE A 97 -3.84 16.06 5.82
CA ILE A 97 -4.69 14.95 6.25
C ILE A 97 -4.18 14.37 7.58
N LEU A 98 -2.89 14.16 7.72
CA LEU A 98 -2.30 13.64 8.95
C LEU A 98 -2.56 14.58 10.14
N ASP A 99 -2.42 15.89 9.93
CA ASP A 99 -2.73 16.89 10.96
C ASP A 99 -4.19 16.82 11.38
N GLN A 100 -5.10 16.73 10.42
CA GLN A 100 -6.54 16.64 10.68
C GLN A 100 -6.90 15.36 11.43
N LEU A 101 -6.32 14.23 11.04
CA LEU A 101 -6.54 12.95 11.71
C LEU A 101 -6.01 12.97 13.14
N TYR A 102 -4.81 13.50 13.33
CA TYR A 102 -4.21 13.64 14.66
C TYR A 102 -5.08 14.48 15.58
N GLU A 103 -5.56 15.63 15.12
CA GLU A 103 -6.42 16.53 15.88
C GLU A 103 -7.78 15.88 16.22
N ALA A 104 -8.23 14.95 15.38
CA ALA A 104 -9.48 14.21 15.61
C ALA A 104 -9.30 13.00 16.57
N GLY A 105 -8.09 12.76 17.06
CA GLY A 105 -7.82 11.64 17.97
C GLY A 105 -7.60 10.29 17.28
N ILE A 106 -7.39 10.30 15.96
CA ILE A 106 -7.09 9.08 15.19
C ILE A 106 -5.67 8.63 15.50
N GLU A 107 -5.50 7.34 15.76
CA GLU A 107 -4.18 6.78 16.04
C GLU A 107 -3.40 6.56 14.76
N LEU A 108 -2.30 7.30 14.60
CA LEU A 108 -1.42 7.20 13.44
C LEU A 108 -0.20 6.33 13.77
N ILE A 109 0.12 5.39 12.89
CA ILE A 109 1.37 4.63 13.00
C ILE A 109 2.54 5.55 12.63
N ASN A 110 2.35 6.37 11.59
CA ASN A 110 3.34 7.36 11.17
C ASN A 110 2.72 8.76 11.31
N ARG A 111 3.30 9.57 12.18
CA ARG A 111 2.85 10.97 12.34
C ARG A 111 3.39 11.85 11.20
N THR A 112 4.53 11.49 10.65
CA THR A 112 5.18 12.18 9.52
C THR A 112 5.30 11.24 8.33
N PRO A 113 5.19 11.78 7.09
CA PRO A 113 5.32 10.95 5.89
C PRO A 113 6.66 10.24 5.78
N LYS A 114 6.62 9.05 5.19
CA LYS A 114 7.78 8.21 4.87
C LYS A 114 7.82 7.96 3.36
N LYS A 115 8.93 7.48 2.87
CA LYS A 115 9.07 7.09 1.47
C LYS A 115 8.36 5.76 1.22
N GLY A 116 7.56 5.71 0.18
CA GLY A 116 6.89 4.51 -0.31
C GLY A 116 7.35 4.14 -1.71
N SER A 117 6.62 3.24 -2.34
CA SER A 117 6.91 2.81 -3.71
C SER A 117 6.60 3.92 -4.72
N ASN A 118 7.23 3.83 -5.89
CA ASN A 118 6.98 4.72 -7.03
C ASN A 118 7.10 6.21 -6.70
N GLY A 119 8.08 6.55 -5.84
CA GLY A 119 8.35 7.94 -5.45
C GLY A 119 7.31 8.59 -4.56
N SER A 120 6.36 7.82 -4.03
CA SER A 120 5.30 8.36 -3.17
C SER A 120 5.78 8.70 -1.77
N LEU A 121 5.03 9.57 -1.11
CA LEU A 121 5.09 9.75 0.34
C LEU A 121 3.92 9.00 0.96
N ILE A 122 4.17 8.28 2.04
CA ILE A 122 3.16 7.45 2.69
C ILE A 122 3.12 7.63 4.19
N ALA A 123 1.99 7.29 4.78
CA ALA A 123 1.84 7.14 6.23
C ALA A 123 0.74 6.13 6.52
N PHE A 124 0.90 5.36 7.59
CA PHE A 124 -0.08 4.35 7.98
C PHE A 124 -0.95 4.82 9.14
N VAL A 125 -2.23 4.49 9.06
CA VAL A 125 -3.22 4.71 10.13
C VAL A 125 -3.48 3.38 10.82
N HIS A 126 -3.46 3.39 12.15
CA HIS A 126 -3.64 2.19 12.95
C HIS A 126 -5.04 1.58 12.76
N PRO A 127 -5.16 0.25 12.59
CA PRO A 127 -6.46 -0.41 12.40
C PRO A 127 -7.48 -0.13 13.50
N LYS A 128 -7.03 0.15 14.71
CA LYS A 128 -7.88 0.51 15.84
C LYS A 128 -8.79 1.71 15.55
N SER A 129 -8.30 2.65 14.72
CA SER A 129 -9.05 3.86 14.38
C SER A 129 -9.84 3.76 13.08
N THR A 130 -9.73 2.64 12.36
CA THR A 130 -10.35 2.46 11.03
C THR A 130 -11.37 1.32 10.99
N GLY A 131 -11.72 0.74 12.13
CA GLY A 131 -12.61 -0.41 12.16
C GLY A 131 -11.95 -1.74 11.81
N GLY A 132 -10.62 -1.84 11.93
CA GLY A 132 -9.89 -3.09 11.76
C GLY A 132 -9.08 -3.20 10.46
N VAL A 133 -9.01 -2.13 9.66
CA VAL A 133 -8.26 -2.12 8.40
C VAL A 133 -6.98 -1.31 8.56
N LEU A 134 -5.83 -1.89 8.22
CA LEU A 134 -4.60 -1.13 8.09
C LEU A 134 -4.71 -0.25 6.85
N VAL A 135 -4.75 1.06 7.04
CA VAL A 135 -4.88 2.03 5.95
C VAL A 135 -3.54 2.71 5.69
N GLU A 136 -3.09 2.65 4.45
CA GLU A 136 -1.97 3.44 3.96
C GLU A 136 -2.53 4.68 3.27
N LEU A 137 -2.01 5.85 3.61
CA LEU A 137 -2.31 7.08 2.88
C LEU A 137 -1.12 7.40 2.01
N SER A 138 -1.34 7.76 0.75
CA SER A 138 -0.24 8.07 -0.17
C SER A 138 -0.47 9.39 -0.91
N GLU A 139 0.63 10.05 -1.23
CA GLU A 139 0.66 11.26 -2.06
C GLU A 139 1.78 11.09 -3.08
N TYR A 140 1.48 11.29 -4.35
CA TYR A 140 2.45 11.22 -5.44
C TYR A 140 2.92 12.59 -5.87
#